data_3f6740ca8dbdd16bc7e73837ef66b447
#
_entry.id   3f6740ca8dbdd16bc7e73837ef66b447
#
_cell.length_a   1.000
_cell.length_b   1.000
_cell.length_c   1.000
_cell.angle_alpha   90.00
_cell.angle_beta   90.00
_cell.angle_gamma   90.00
#
_symmetry.space_group_name_H-M   'P 1'
#
loop_
_entity.id
_entity.type
_entity.pdbx_description
1 polymer ?
#
loop_
_entity_poly.entity_id
_entity_poly.type
_entity_poly.pdbx_seq_one_letter_code
_entity_poly.pdbx_strand_id
1 'polypeptide(L)'
;MATLIAENISYSYHTNQKLALNKVSLEINPGTMTALLGPNGAGKSTLLKILQGQSKPDKGYITIDGEELLKSSSKVALMPQRSSMNWKFPITVEKLVSLGQIEHSKSKNSSPFQLKALLANPKGWVNKCCELEAALQRVGISKLAKRRLDSLSGGQQQRALLAKTLMSPAKIFLLDEPCAALDPPAKEEFLRIARQLADTGSSVFISSHDWGYSLGNYDKVVVLDQRVIAKGTPASIREKLEDLNINRINGKNVCD
;
A
#
# COMPACT_ATOMS: atom_id res chain seq x y z
N MET A 1 16.91 5.20 6.31
CA MET A 1 15.79 5.82 5.58
C MET A 1 15.81 5.24 4.18
N ALA A 2 14.67 5.12 3.48
CA ALA A 2 14.66 4.50 2.16
C ALA A 2 13.93 5.40 1.15
N THR A 3 14.63 5.81 0.08
CA THR A 3 14.06 6.59 -1.02
C THR A 3 13.81 5.67 -2.21
N LEU A 4 12.58 5.64 -2.73
CA LEU A 4 12.25 4.89 -3.94
C LEU A 4 12.11 5.87 -5.11
N ILE A 5 12.79 5.58 -6.20
CA ILE A 5 12.73 6.33 -7.46
C ILE A 5 12.24 5.39 -8.55
N ALA A 6 11.18 5.79 -9.24
CA ALA A 6 10.66 5.13 -10.44
C ALA A 6 10.82 6.08 -11.62
N GLU A 7 11.43 5.61 -12.70
CA GLU A 7 11.69 6.43 -13.90
C GLU A 7 11.15 5.79 -15.17
N ASN A 8 10.33 6.58 -15.90
CA ASN A 8 9.78 6.25 -17.21
C ASN A 8 9.07 4.89 -17.26
N ILE A 9 8.40 4.50 -16.19
CA ILE A 9 7.70 3.23 -16.07
C ILE A 9 6.57 3.16 -17.10
N SER A 10 6.65 2.17 -17.99
CA SER A 10 5.56 1.83 -18.91
C SER A 10 5.22 0.36 -18.75
N TYR A 11 3.93 0.03 -18.80
CA TYR A 11 3.43 -1.33 -18.60
C TYR A 11 2.14 -1.59 -19.34
N SER A 12 2.04 -2.77 -19.95
CA SER A 12 0.83 -3.32 -20.56
C SER A 12 0.57 -4.73 -20.05
N TYR A 13 -0.69 -5.11 -19.84
CA TYR A 13 -1.05 -6.46 -19.43
C TYR A 13 -0.88 -7.49 -20.56
N HIS A 14 -0.99 -7.05 -21.81
CA HIS A 14 -0.82 -7.89 -23.00
C HIS A 14 -0.04 -7.13 -24.07
N THR A 15 0.83 -7.83 -24.78
CA THR A 15 1.52 -7.32 -25.95
C THR A 15 0.48 -6.86 -26.98
N ASN A 16 0.54 -5.61 -27.44
CA ASN A 16 -0.39 -4.96 -28.37
C ASN A 16 -1.70 -4.39 -27.80
N GLN A 17 -1.85 -4.28 -26.47
CA GLN A 17 -2.99 -3.60 -25.85
C GLN A 17 -2.62 -2.21 -25.33
N LYS A 18 -3.67 -1.45 -24.98
CA LYS A 18 -3.55 -0.12 -24.35
C LYS A 18 -2.65 -0.19 -23.11
N LEU A 19 -1.70 0.73 -23.01
CA LEU A 19 -0.82 0.85 -21.87
C LEU A 19 -1.63 1.08 -20.59
N ALA A 20 -1.39 0.29 -19.56
CA ALA A 20 -1.90 0.55 -18.22
C ALA A 20 -1.11 1.65 -17.52
N LEU A 21 0.19 1.79 -17.85
CA LEU A 21 1.05 2.89 -17.41
C LEU A 21 1.90 3.36 -18.60
N ASN A 22 2.06 4.68 -18.73
CA ASN A 22 2.78 5.31 -19.83
C ASN A 22 3.77 6.36 -19.29
N LYS A 23 5.07 6.02 -19.28
CA LYS A 23 6.18 6.88 -18.86
C LYS A 23 5.95 7.54 -17.50
N VAL A 24 5.52 6.74 -16.50
CA VAL A 24 5.30 7.21 -15.14
C VAL A 24 6.64 7.41 -14.43
N SER A 25 6.90 8.62 -13.91
CA SER A 25 8.08 8.94 -13.11
C SER A 25 7.65 9.60 -11.80
N LEU A 26 8.10 9.03 -10.67
CA LEU A 26 7.82 9.53 -9.33
C LEU A 26 8.93 9.17 -8.35
N GLU A 27 8.91 9.85 -7.21
CA GLU A 27 9.81 9.65 -6.10
C GLU A 27 9.02 9.54 -4.79
N ILE A 28 9.35 8.55 -3.96
CA ILE A 28 8.78 8.34 -2.63
C ILE A 28 9.89 8.56 -1.61
N ASN A 29 9.73 9.61 -0.80
CA ASN A 29 10.75 10.06 0.15
C ASN A 29 10.50 9.49 1.56
N PRO A 30 11.57 9.24 2.32
CA PRO A 30 11.44 8.81 3.71
C PRO A 30 10.74 9.86 4.56
N GLY A 31 9.98 9.40 5.56
CA GLY A 31 9.26 10.27 6.48
C GLY A 31 8.08 11.01 5.85
N THR A 32 7.68 10.65 4.62
CA THR A 32 6.56 11.32 3.93
C THR A 32 5.35 10.41 3.76
N MET A 33 4.17 11.00 3.86
CA MET A 33 2.90 10.41 3.54
C MET A 33 2.39 11.00 2.23
N THR A 34 2.36 10.21 1.16
CA THR A 34 2.02 10.64 -0.20
C THR A 34 0.71 10.00 -0.67
N ALA A 35 -0.22 10.81 -1.18
CA ALA A 35 -1.44 10.32 -1.83
C ALA A 35 -1.19 10.03 -3.31
N LEU A 36 -1.67 8.88 -3.81
CA LEU A 36 -1.79 8.56 -5.22
C LEU A 36 -3.26 8.64 -5.62
N LEU A 37 -3.62 9.73 -6.28
CA LEU A 37 -5.00 10.00 -6.72
C LEU A 37 -5.19 9.62 -8.18
N GLY A 38 -6.41 9.27 -8.54
CA GLY A 38 -6.80 9.01 -9.92
C GLY A 38 -8.11 8.25 -10.02
N PRO A 39 -8.77 8.27 -11.19
CA PRO A 39 -10.00 7.54 -11.41
C PRO A 39 -9.79 6.03 -11.37
N ASN A 40 -10.90 5.28 -11.39
CA ASN A 40 -10.84 3.84 -11.56
C ASN A 40 -10.27 3.51 -12.95
N GLY A 41 -9.35 2.54 -13.02
CA GLY A 41 -8.63 2.22 -14.25
C GLY A 41 -7.44 3.12 -14.57
N ALA A 42 -7.11 4.11 -13.76
CA ALA A 42 -5.95 5.00 -13.94
C ALA A 42 -4.58 4.29 -13.83
N GLY A 43 -4.55 3.03 -13.41
CA GLY A 43 -3.31 2.27 -13.24
C GLY A 43 -2.73 2.29 -11.82
N LYS A 44 -3.46 2.81 -10.80
CA LYS A 44 -2.96 2.92 -9.41
C LYS A 44 -2.47 1.58 -8.85
N SER A 45 -3.33 0.57 -8.82
CA SER A 45 -2.98 -0.77 -8.30
C SER A 45 -1.87 -1.44 -9.12
N THR A 46 -1.84 -1.20 -10.44
CA THR A 46 -0.77 -1.67 -11.33
C THR A 46 0.56 -1.04 -10.96
N LEU A 47 0.57 0.28 -10.75
CA LEU A 47 1.76 1.00 -10.31
C LEU A 47 2.28 0.46 -8.97
N LEU A 48 1.39 0.30 -7.97
CA LEU A 48 1.77 -0.22 -6.65
C LEU A 48 2.39 -1.63 -6.75
N LYS A 49 1.84 -2.53 -7.57
CA LYS A 49 2.39 -3.87 -7.80
C LYS A 49 3.78 -3.82 -8.45
N ILE A 50 3.99 -2.90 -9.38
CA ILE A 50 5.29 -2.70 -10.04
C ILE A 50 6.30 -2.11 -9.05
N LEU A 51 5.92 -1.12 -8.24
CA LEU A 51 6.76 -0.52 -7.20
C LEU A 51 7.16 -1.52 -6.11
N GLN A 52 6.33 -2.53 -5.85
CA GLN A 52 6.64 -3.61 -4.91
C GLN A 52 7.46 -4.75 -5.53
N GLY A 53 7.59 -4.78 -6.88
CA GLY A 53 8.32 -5.83 -7.61
C GLY A 53 7.52 -7.09 -7.93
N GLN A 54 6.19 -7.09 -7.75
CA GLN A 54 5.31 -8.18 -8.17
C GLN A 54 5.19 -8.28 -9.69
N SER A 55 5.28 -7.16 -10.39
CA SER A 55 5.25 -7.08 -11.84
C SER A 55 6.49 -6.33 -12.33
N LYS A 56 7.11 -6.83 -13.39
CA LYS A 56 8.24 -6.14 -14.05
C LYS A 56 7.66 -5.13 -15.05
N PRO A 57 8.12 -3.87 -15.07
CA PRO A 57 7.71 -2.92 -16.11
C PRO A 57 8.28 -3.34 -17.48
N ASP A 58 7.57 -2.98 -18.55
CA ASP A 58 8.03 -3.20 -19.93
C ASP A 58 9.18 -2.25 -20.29
N LYS A 59 9.11 -1.00 -19.76
CA LYS A 59 10.14 0.04 -19.92
C LYS A 59 10.29 0.82 -18.62
N GLY A 60 11.47 1.41 -18.45
CA GLY A 60 11.82 2.16 -17.24
C GLY A 60 12.48 1.27 -16.19
N TYR A 61 12.81 1.86 -15.07
CA TYR A 61 13.47 1.17 -13.96
C TYR A 61 13.04 1.76 -12.61
N ILE A 62 13.29 0.99 -11.56
CA ILE A 62 13.00 1.38 -10.18
C ILE A 62 14.22 1.09 -9.34
N THR A 63 14.58 2.07 -8.53
CA THR A 63 15.67 1.95 -7.55
C THR A 63 15.21 2.30 -6.17
N ILE A 64 15.84 1.71 -5.16
CA ILE A 64 15.69 2.04 -3.74
C ILE A 64 17.08 2.30 -3.19
N ASP A 65 17.34 3.54 -2.76
CA ASP A 65 18.65 4.00 -2.29
C ASP A 65 19.77 3.77 -3.35
N GLY A 66 19.43 3.93 -4.64
CA GLY A 66 20.34 3.70 -5.76
C GLY A 66 20.52 2.23 -6.19
N GLU A 67 19.94 1.28 -5.45
CA GLU A 67 19.96 -0.14 -5.82
C GLU A 67 18.71 -0.53 -6.61
N GLU A 68 18.85 -1.47 -7.56
CA GLU A 68 17.70 -2.01 -8.29
C GLU A 68 16.66 -2.62 -7.34
N LEU A 69 15.37 -2.40 -7.63
CA LEU A 69 14.24 -2.89 -6.84
C LEU A 69 14.33 -4.40 -6.54
N LEU A 70 14.77 -5.21 -7.51
CA LEU A 70 14.84 -6.68 -7.32
C LEU A 70 15.78 -7.10 -6.18
N LYS A 71 16.82 -6.31 -5.89
CA LYS A 71 17.76 -6.55 -4.79
C LYS A 71 17.22 -6.00 -3.45
N SER A 72 16.36 -5.01 -3.50
CA SER A 72 15.88 -4.25 -2.34
C SER A 72 14.37 -4.37 -2.11
N SER A 73 13.70 -5.33 -2.76
CA SER A 73 12.24 -5.52 -2.66
C SER A 73 11.73 -5.81 -1.24
N SER A 74 12.60 -6.36 -0.37
CA SER A 74 12.30 -6.53 1.05
C SER A 74 12.11 -5.21 1.82
N LYS A 75 12.54 -4.09 1.27
CA LYS A 75 12.31 -2.75 1.84
C LYS A 75 10.88 -2.22 1.57
N VAL A 76 10.09 -2.91 0.73
CA VAL A 76 8.74 -2.47 0.30
C VAL A 76 7.67 -3.44 0.75
N ALA A 77 6.67 -2.96 1.47
CA ALA A 77 5.47 -3.72 1.81
C ALA A 77 4.26 -3.20 1.03
N LEU A 78 3.45 -4.12 0.50
CA LEU A 78 2.19 -3.79 -0.16
C LEU A 78 1.02 -4.28 0.67
N MET A 79 0.12 -3.36 1.03
CA MET A 79 -1.22 -3.68 1.49
C MET A 79 -2.13 -3.74 0.26
N PRO A 80 -2.62 -4.93 -0.14
CA PRO A 80 -3.48 -5.06 -1.31
C PRO A 80 -4.88 -4.53 -1.01
N GLN A 81 -5.64 -4.22 -2.06
CA GLN A 81 -7.04 -3.89 -1.95
C GLN A 81 -7.83 -5.05 -1.32
N ARG A 82 -8.75 -4.74 -0.39
CA ARG A 82 -9.55 -5.73 0.34
C ARG A 82 -10.31 -6.69 -0.60
N SER A 83 -10.82 -6.20 -1.71
CA SER A 83 -11.57 -6.97 -2.72
C SER A 83 -10.72 -8.05 -3.41
N SER A 84 -9.40 -7.93 -3.43
CA SER A 84 -8.49 -8.91 -4.02
C SER A 84 -8.18 -10.10 -3.12
N MET A 85 -8.65 -10.08 -1.86
CA MET A 85 -8.35 -11.11 -0.87
C MET A 85 -9.45 -12.17 -0.79
N ASN A 86 -9.06 -13.43 -0.64
CA ASN A 86 -10.01 -14.51 -0.35
C ASN A 86 -10.30 -14.59 1.15
N TRP A 87 -11.33 -13.87 1.60
CA TRP A 87 -11.75 -13.82 3.00
C TRP A 87 -12.38 -15.12 3.52
N LYS A 88 -12.77 -16.03 2.63
CA LYS A 88 -13.30 -17.35 3.01
C LYS A 88 -12.18 -18.35 3.35
N PHE A 89 -10.92 -17.96 3.20
CA PHE A 89 -9.79 -18.82 3.53
C PHE A 89 -9.81 -19.16 5.04
N PRO A 90 -9.70 -20.46 5.45
CA PRO A 90 -9.96 -20.89 6.82
C PRO A 90 -8.77 -20.66 7.77
N ILE A 91 -8.36 -19.39 7.93
CA ILE A 91 -7.32 -19.01 8.90
C ILE A 91 -7.83 -17.94 9.86
N THR A 92 -7.15 -17.79 10.99
CA THR A 92 -7.42 -16.74 11.98
C THR A 92 -6.71 -15.44 11.62
N VAL A 93 -7.13 -14.34 12.28
CA VAL A 93 -6.51 -13.02 12.14
C VAL A 93 -5.02 -13.08 12.49
N GLU A 94 -4.66 -13.70 13.60
CA GLU A 94 -3.26 -13.84 14.02
C GLU A 94 -2.39 -14.54 12.99
N LYS A 95 -2.93 -15.60 12.34
CA LYS A 95 -2.23 -16.30 11.26
C LYS A 95 -2.05 -15.43 10.02
N LEU A 96 -3.10 -14.68 9.62
CA LEU A 96 -2.98 -13.73 8.52
C LEU A 96 -1.90 -12.68 8.81
N VAL A 97 -1.93 -12.08 10.00
CA VAL A 97 -1.00 -11.02 10.40
C VAL A 97 0.44 -11.53 10.44
N SER A 98 0.66 -12.74 10.97
CA SER A 98 1.99 -13.38 11.01
C SER A 98 2.60 -13.60 9.62
N LEU A 99 1.79 -13.72 8.55
CA LEU A 99 2.30 -13.84 7.18
C LEU A 99 3.05 -12.58 6.72
N GLY A 100 2.79 -11.42 7.33
CA GLY A 100 3.49 -10.18 6.98
C GLY A 100 5.01 -10.23 7.17
N GLN A 101 5.50 -11.01 8.13
CA GLN A 101 6.94 -11.24 8.32
C GLN A 101 7.54 -12.17 7.26
N ILE A 102 6.75 -13.14 6.77
CA ILE A 102 7.21 -14.20 5.88
C ILE A 102 7.41 -13.69 4.45
N GLU A 103 6.56 -12.79 3.99
CA GLU A 103 6.61 -12.25 2.63
C GLU A 103 7.96 -11.56 2.32
N HIS A 104 8.64 -11.05 3.32
CA HIS A 104 9.95 -10.40 3.20
C HIS A 104 11.15 -11.34 3.39
N SER A 105 10.94 -12.52 3.95
CA SER A 105 11.97 -13.54 4.11
C SER A 105 12.29 -14.31 2.82
N LYS A 106 11.56 -14.08 1.74
CA LYS A 106 11.75 -14.75 0.44
C LYS A 106 12.90 -14.12 -0.36
N SER A 107 14.13 -14.32 0.11
CA SER A 107 15.26 -14.49 -0.80
C SER A 107 14.93 -15.63 -1.78
N LYS A 108 15.39 -15.53 -3.04
CA LYS A 108 15.07 -16.38 -4.21
C LYS A 108 15.16 -17.91 -4.03
N ASN A 109 15.46 -18.44 -2.83
CA ASN A 109 15.71 -19.86 -2.55
C ASN A 109 14.83 -20.47 -1.44
N SER A 110 13.73 -19.82 -1.04
CA SER A 110 12.89 -20.39 0.01
C SER A 110 11.93 -21.44 -0.56
N SER A 111 12.26 -22.72 -0.34
CA SER A 111 11.40 -23.86 -0.65
C SER A 111 10.17 -23.88 0.28
N PRO A 112 9.05 -24.57 -0.10
CA PRO A 112 7.88 -24.77 0.75
C PRO A 112 8.20 -25.39 2.12
N PHE A 113 9.39 -26.00 2.25
CA PHE A 113 9.90 -26.61 3.47
C PHE A 113 10.26 -25.57 4.56
N GLN A 114 10.69 -24.36 4.17
CA GLN A 114 11.02 -23.29 5.12
C GLN A 114 9.77 -22.71 5.81
N LEU A 115 8.61 -22.74 5.15
CA LEU A 115 7.34 -22.34 5.77
C LEU A 115 6.98 -23.27 6.95
N LYS A 116 7.19 -24.58 6.80
CA LYS A 116 7.01 -25.57 7.89
C LYS A 116 8.03 -25.39 9.01
N ALA A 117 9.28 -25.11 8.69
CA ALA A 117 10.34 -24.91 9.69
C ALA A 117 10.12 -23.62 10.50
N LEU A 118 9.59 -22.56 9.90
CA LEU A 118 9.25 -21.31 10.59
C LEU A 118 8.09 -21.50 11.57
N LEU A 119 7.13 -22.37 11.23
CA LEU A 119 5.99 -22.72 12.08
C LEU A 119 6.41 -23.69 13.22
N ALA A 120 7.55 -24.36 13.10
CA ALA A 120 8.02 -25.38 14.04
C ALA A 120 9.06 -24.91 15.06
N ASN A 121 9.56 -23.65 15.00
CA ASN A 121 10.64 -23.18 15.87
C ASN A 121 10.13 -22.38 17.09
N PRO A 122 10.10 -22.98 18.32
CA PRO A 122 9.51 -22.33 19.50
C PRO A 122 10.29 -21.10 20.00
N LYS A 123 11.61 -21.06 19.82
CA LYS A 123 12.46 -19.95 20.32
C LYS A 123 12.30 -18.65 19.51
N GLY A 124 11.89 -18.74 18.24
CA GLY A 124 11.55 -17.56 17.43
C GLY A 124 10.15 -16.98 17.73
N TRP A 125 9.32 -17.70 18.47
CA TRP A 125 7.93 -17.31 18.75
C TRP A 125 7.80 -16.23 19.82
N VAL A 126 8.68 -16.17 20.81
CA VAL A 126 8.54 -15.25 21.95
C VAL A 126 8.64 -13.80 21.49
N ASN A 127 9.65 -13.44 20.71
CA ASN A 127 9.76 -12.08 20.12
C ASN A 127 8.65 -11.80 19.10
N LYS A 128 8.25 -12.82 18.32
CA LYS A 128 7.16 -12.72 17.33
C LYS A 128 5.80 -12.53 17.98
N CYS A 129 5.53 -13.09 19.14
CA CYS A 129 4.28 -12.87 19.88
C CYS A 129 4.14 -11.40 20.31
N CYS A 130 5.22 -10.78 20.79
CA CYS A 130 5.20 -9.37 21.18
C CYS A 130 4.97 -8.44 19.97
N GLU A 131 5.62 -8.72 18.83
CA GLU A 131 5.43 -7.94 17.59
C GLU A 131 4.02 -8.11 17.02
N LEU A 132 3.48 -9.33 17.01
CA LEU A 132 2.13 -9.65 16.59
C LEU A 132 1.10 -8.91 17.45
N GLU A 133 1.22 -9.02 18.77
CA GLU A 133 0.32 -8.34 19.70
C GLU A 133 0.40 -6.82 19.53
N ALA A 134 1.60 -6.26 19.41
CA ALA A 134 1.79 -4.83 19.15
C ALA A 134 1.14 -4.38 17.83
N ALA A 135 1.25 -5.18 16.76
CA ALA A 135 0.61 -4.88 15.49
C ALA A 135 -0.93 -4.91 15.59
N LEU A 136 -1.48 -5.90 16.29
CA LEU A 136 -2.92 -6.03 16.51
C LEU A 136 -3.47 -4.90 17.42
N GLN A 137 -2.72 -4.52 18.46
CA GLN A 137 -3.06 -3.40 19.35
C GLN A 137 -3.06 -2.08 18.59
N ARG A 138 -2.05 -1.85 17.76
CA ARG A 138 -1.91 -0.61 16.98
C ARG A 138 -3.08 -0.35 16.05
N VAL A 139 -3.73 -1.40 15.54
CA VAL A 139 -4.92 -1.29 14.69
C VAL A 139 -6.23 -1.59 15.44
N GLY A 140 -6.18 -1.80 16.77
CA GLY A 140 -7.36 -1.96 17.62
C GLY A 140 -8.15 -3.25 17.41
N ILE A 141 -7.49 -4.38 17.04
CA ILE A 141 -8.15 -5.67 16.80
C ILE A 141 -7.58 -6.84 17.62
N SER A 142 -6.83 -6.60 18.69
CA SER A 142 -6.24 -7.66 19.53
C SER A 142 -7.27 -8.69 19.99
N LYS A 143 -8.48 -8.26 20.37
CA LYS A 143 -9.57 -9.15 20.78
C LYS A 143 -10.08 -10.08 19.68
N LEU A 144 -9.72 -9.80 18.43
CA LEU A 144 -10.13 -10.57 17.24
C LEU A 144 -9.04 -11.56 16.78
N ALA A 145 -7.89 -11.63 17.43
CA ALA A 145 -6.72 -12.42 17.00
C ALA A 145 -7.07 -13.88 16.65
N LYS A 146 -7.88 -14.52 17.44
CA LYS A 146 -8.32 -15.93 17.26
C LYS A 146 -9.56 -16.09 16.37
N ARG A 147 -10.20 -14.98 15.94
CA ARG A 147 -11.36 -15.06 15.04
C ARG A 147 -10.93 -15.46 13.63
N ARG A 148 -11.82 -16.17 12.93
CA ARG A 148 -11.66 -16.52 11.52
C ARG A 148 -11.89 -15.30 10.64
N LEU A 149 -11.21 -15.25 9.50
CA LEU A 149 -11.31 -14.12 8.56
C LEU A 149 -12.72 -13.93 7.98
N ASP A 150 -13.45 -15.03 7.76
CA ASP A 150 -14.81 -15.02 7.22
C ASP A 150 -15.86 -14.41 8.19
N SER A 151 -15.53 -14.34 9.49
CA SER A 151 -16.40 -13.75 10.52
C SER A 151 -16.18 -12.25 10.75
N LEU A 152 -15.26 -11.62 10.02
CA LEU A 152 -14.90 -10.22 10.19
C LEU A 152 -15.79 -9.29 9.37
N SER A 153 -16.15 -8.14 9.95
CA SER A 153 -16.73 -7.02 9.17
C SER A 153 -15.70 -6.42 8.19
N GLY A 154 -16.17 -5.68 7.18
CA GLY A 154 -15.29 -5.06 6.20
C GLY A 154 -14.20 -4.17 6.80
N GLY A 155 -14.54 -3.36 7.81
CA GLY A 155 -13.57 -2.53 8.54
C GLY A 155 -12.57 -3.36 9.35
N GLN A 156 -13.02 -4.48 9.97
CA GLN A 156 -12.13 -5.39 10.69
C GLN A 156 -11.16 -6.12 9.73
N GLN A 157 -11.64 -6.51 8.55
CA GLN A 157 -10.81 -7.06 7.48
C GLN A 157 -9.71 -6.08 7.05
N GLN A 158 -10.09 -4.81 6.88
CA GLN A 158 -9.15 -3.75 6.50
C GLN A 158 -8.07 -3.53 7.58
N ARG A 159 -8.46 -3.50 8.85
CA ARG A 159 -7.52 -3.42 9.98
C ARG A 159 -6.60 -4.64 10.07
N ALA A 160 -7.11 -5.83 9.75
CA ALA A 160 -6.29 -7.05 9.71
C ALA A 160 -5.23 -7.01 8.60
N LEU A 161 -5.57 -6.47 7.41
CA LEU A 161 -4.61 -6.23 6.32
C LEU A 161 -3.54 -5.20 6.73
N LEU A 162 -3.96 -4.12 7.38
CA LEU A 162 -3.00 -3.13 7.90
C LEU A 162 -2.06 -3.76 8.92
N ALA A 163 -2.58 -4.52 9.90
CA ALA A 163 -1.75 -5.23 10.89
C ALA A 163 -0.74 -6.16 10.19
N LYS A 164 -1.18 -6.95 9.19
CA LYS A 164 -0.29 -7.78 8.38
C LYS A 164 0.83 -6.96 7.75
N THR A 165 0.48 -5.81 7.17
CA THR A 165 1.45 -4.95 6.48
C THR A 165 2.45 -4.34 7.47
N LEU A 166 2.00 -3.99 8.69
CA LEU A 166 2.84 -3.47 9.78
C LEU A 166 3.82 -4.50 10.35
N MET A 167 3.53 -5.80 10.21
CA MET A 167 4.46 -6.88 10.59
C MET A 167 5.67 -6.98 9.65
N SER A 168 5.63 -6.31 8.51
CA SER A 168 6.76 -6.28 7.60
C SER A 168 7.88 -5.40 8.14
N PRO A 169 9.16 -5.82 8.02
CA PRO A 169 10.32 -4.98 8.35
C PRO A 169 10.58 -3.88 7.30
N ALA A 170 9.68 -3.68 6.37
CA ALA A 170 9.80 -2.70 5.29
C ALA A 170 9.92 -1.27 5.82
N LYS A 171 10.49 -0.41 4.98
CA LYS A 171 10.58 1.04 5.20
C LYS A 171 9.68 1.84 4.27
N ILE A 172 9.15 1.21 3.25
CA ILE A 172 8.25 1.80 2.27
C ILE A 172 6.95 0.99 2.29
N PHE A 173 5.85 1.65 2.64
CA PHE A 173 4.52 1.07 2.74
C PHE A 173 3.64 1.58 1.60
N LEU A 174 3.26 0.68 0.71
CA LEU A 174 2.33 0.95 -0.39
C LEU A 174 0.95 0.44 0.01
N LEU A 175 -0.06 1.30 0.07
CA LEU A 175 -1.39 0.95 0.57
C LEU A 175 -2.42 1.18 -0.55
N ASP A 176 -3.03 0.08 -1.02
CA ASP A 176 -3.98 0.13 -2.15
C ASP A 176 -5.42 0.28 -1.65
N GLU A 177 -5.98 1.47 -1.82
CA GLU A 177 -7.34 1.88 -1.41
C GLU A 177 -7.70 1.46 0.03
N PRO A 178 -6.85 1.77 1.02
CA PRO A 178 -7.02 1.24 2.36
C PRO A 178 -8.25 1.76 3.08
N CYS A 179 -8.81 2.89 2.65
CA CYS A 179 -9.95 3.55 3.28
C CYS A 179 -11.29 3.31 2.56
N ALA A 180 -11.32 2.54 1.46
CA ALA A 180 -12.50 2.42 0.59
C ALA A 180 -13.76 1.83 1.27
N ALA A 181 -13.60 1.10 2.38
CA ALA A 181 -14.72 0.44 3.08
C ALA A 181 -14.83 0.88 4.55
N LEU A 182 -14.21 2.00 4.90
CA LEU A 182 -14.21 2.54 6.26
C LEU A 182 -15.23 3.68 6.38
N ASP A 183 -15.92 3.72 7.52
CA ASP A 183 -16.67 4.87 7.97
C ASP A 183 -15.72 6.04 8.33
N PRO A 184 -16.20 7.28 8.42
CA PRO A 184 -15.34 8.43 8.66
C PRO A 184 -14.44 8.31 9.89
N PRO A 185 -14.91 7.87 11.08
CA PRO A 185 -14.05 7.70 12.25
C PRO A 185 -12.95 6.64 12.04
N ALA A 186 -13.28 5.52 11.39
CA ALA A 186 -12.27 4.48 11.11
C ALA A 186 -11.25 4.93 10.07
N LYS A 187 -11.65 5.78 9.10
CA LYS A 187 -10.76 6.40 8.12
C LYS A 187 -9.76 7.35 8.80
N GLU A 188 -10.23 8.21 9.70
CA GLU A 188 -9.37 9.12 10.47
C GLU A 188 -8.34 8.34 11.29
N GLU A 189 -8.78 7.31 11.99
CA GLU A 189 -7.89 6.45 12.77
C GLU A 189 -6.85 5.75 11.88
N PHE A 190 -7.26 5.26 10.71
CA PHE A 190 -6.33 4.67 9.73
C PHE A 190 -5.26 5.68 9.28
N LEU A 191 -5.68 6.90 8.91
CA LEU A 191 -4.76 7.96 8.48
C LEU A 191 -3.83 8.39 9.62
N ARG A 192 -4.31 8.41 10.87
CA ARG A 192 -3.47 8.66 12.05
C ARG A 192 -2.37 7.61 12.21
N ILE A 193 -2.70 6.31 12.04
CA ILE A 193 -1.71 5.23 12.09
C ILE A 193 -0.69 5.38 10.95
N ALA A 194 -1.16 5.68 9.74
CA ALA A 194 -0.30 5.91 8.58
C ALA A 194 0.63 7.11 8.79
N ARG A 195 0.14 8.21 9.39
CA ARG A 195 0.96 9.38 9.76
C ARG A 195 2.06 9.01 10.76
N GLN A 196 1.70 8.28 11.82
CA GLN A 196 2.68 7.80 12.80
C GLN A 196 3.80 6.95 12.18
N LEU A 197 3.48 6.14 11.14
CA LEU A 197 4.50 5.41 10.40
C LEU A 197 5.45 6.36 9.66
N ALA A 198 4.91 7.36 9.00
CA ALA A 198 5.73 8.35 8.32
C ALA A 198 6.61 9.13 9.32
N ASP A 199 6.06 9.55 10.45
CA ASP A 199 6.79 10.28 11.51
C ASP A 199 7.96 9.46 12.10
N THR A 200 7.89 8.12 12.05
CA THR A 200 9.01 7.23 12.43
C THR A 200 10.06 7.07 11.33
N GLY A 201 9.96 7.83 10.23
CA GLY A 201 10.93 7.82 9.13
C GLY A 201 10.62 6.81 8.02
N SER A 202 9.46 6.10 8.08
CA SER A 202 9.00 5.27 6.98
C SER A 202 8.37 6.11 5.88
N SER A 203 8.36 5.60 4.64
CA SER A 203 7.63 6.22 3.53
C SER A 203 6.25 5.57 3.42
N VAL A 204 5.18 6.34 3.33
CA VAL A 204 3.82 5.83 3.18
C VAL A 204 3.21 6.38 1.89
N PHE A 205 2.82 5.49 0.98
CA PHE A 205 2.24 5.82 -0.31
C PHE A 205 0.86 5.19 -0.44
N ILE A 206 -0.20 6.01 -0.46
CA ILE A 206 -1.59 5.59 -0.32
C ILE A 206 -2.37 5.89 -1.58
N SER A 207 -2.90 4.86 -2.26
CA SER A 207 -3.85 5.10 -3.34
C SER A 207 -5.24 5.45 -2.80
N SER A 208 -5.88 6.44 -3.43
CA SER A 208 -7.23 6.88 -3.09
C SER A 208 -7.95 7.39 -4.32
N HIS A 209 -9.26 7.32 -4.29
CA HIS A 209 -10.16 8.02 -5.22
C HIS A 209 -10.84 9.23 -4.57
N ASP A 210 -10.52 9.52 -3.30
CA ASP A 210 -11.08 10.63 -2.55
C ASP A 210 -10.25 11.90 -2.77
N TRP A 211 -10.87 12.89 -3.40
CA TRP A 211 -10.31 14.21 -3.74
C TRP A 211 -10.64 15.29 -2.70
N GLY A 212 -11.29 14.91 -1.59
CA GLY A 212 -11.89 15.84 -0.65
C GLY A 212 -10.96 16.29 0.48
N TYR A 213 -11.59 16.55 1.64
CA TYR A 213 -10.98 17.12 2.84
C TYR A 213 -9.76 16.37 3.38
N SER A 214 -9.71 15.05 3.15
CA SER A 214 -8.62 14.19 3.62
C SER A 214 -7.26 14.47 2.98
N LEU A 215 -7.19 15.25 1.90
CA LEU A 215 -5.92 15.61 1.25
C LEU A 215 -4.98 16.39 2.16
N GLY A 216 -5.50 17.16 3.13
CA GLY A 216 -4.68 17.88 4.10
C GLY A 216 -3.82 16.99 5.01
N ASN A 217 -4.12 15.70 5.09
CA ASN A 217 -3.34 14.75 5.89
C ASN A 217 -2.04 14.28 5.20
N TYR A 218 -1.85 14.60 3.92
CA TYR A 218 -0.70 14.16 3.12
C TYR A 218 0.33 15.27 2.95
N ASP A 219 1.60 14.89 2.87
CA ASP A 219 2.70 15.82 2.56
C ASP A 219 2.79 16.09 1.07
N LYS A 220 2.51 15.06 0.26
CA LYS A 220 2.58 15.10 -1.20
C LYS A 220 1.37 14.41 -1.83
N VAL A 221 1.06 14.82 -3.05
CA VAL A 221 0.00 14.23 -3.87
C VAL A 221 0.55 13.96 -5.27
N VAL A 222 0.26 12.80 -5.80
CA VAL A 222 0.54 12.40 -7.18
C VAL A 222 -0.80 12.07 -7.83
N VAL A 223 -1.11 12.73 -8.94
CA VAL A 223 -2.32 12.48 -9.73
C VAL A 223 -1.95 11.61 -10.92
N LEU A 224 -2.57 10.45 -11.03
CA LEU A 224 -2.32 9.44 -12.05
C LEU A 224 -3.55 9.24 -12.94
N ASP A 225 -3.33 9.24 -14.25
CA ASP A 225 -4.24 8.69 -15.25
C ASP A 225 -3.39 8.08 -16.37
N GLN A 226 -2.98 6.81 -16.19
CA GLN A 226 -2.00 6.08 -16.99
C GLN A 226 -0.62 6.76 -17.05
N ARG A 227 -0.55 8.07 -16.83
CA ARG A 227 0.66 8.91 -16.68
C ARG A 227 0.49 9.82 -15.49
N VAL A 228 1.57 10.37 -14.99
CA VAL A 228 1.50 11.41 -13.96
C VAL A 228 0.97 12.68 -14.60
N ILE A 229 -0.22 13.11 -14.17
CA ILE A 229 -0.87 14.34 -14.62
C ILE A 229 -0.37 15.54 -13.83
N ALA A 230 -0.25 15.38 -12.52
CA ALA A 230 0.25 16.42 -11.63
C ALA A 230 0.92 15.79 -10.41
N LYS A 231 1.87 16.50 -9.81
CA LYS A 231 2.51 16.17 -8.53
C LYS A 231 2.86 17.44 -7.76
N GLY A 232 2.70 17.40 -6.44
CA GLY A 232 3.00 18.56 -5.59
C GLY A 232 2.44 18.42 -4.19
N THR A 233 2.33 19.53 -3.47
CA THR A 233 1.65 19.61 -2.18
C THR A 233 0.12 19.56 -2.38
N PRO A 234 -0.67 19.20 -1.35
CA PRO A 234 -2.13 19.23 -1.45
C PRO A 234 -2.70 20.56 -1.94
N ALA A 235 -2.13 21.68 -1.47
CA ALA A 235 -2.55 23.03 -1.88
C ALA A 235 -2.29 23.27 -3.37
N SER A 236 -1.07 23.00 -3.86
CA SER A 236 -0.71 23.19 -5.27
C SER A 236 -1.48 22.28 -6.23
N ILE A 237 -1.92 21.11 -5.74
CA ILE A 237 -2.73 20.20 -6.56
C ILE A 237 -4.17 20.68 -6.65
N ARG A 238 -4.76 21.21 -5.56
CA ARG A 238 -6.12 21.80 -5.60
C ARG A 238 -6.19 22.93 -6.64
N GLU A 239 -5.26 23.88 -6.59
CA GLU A 239 -5.17 24.98 -7.54
C GLU A 239 -5.08 24.47 -9.00
N LYS A 240 -4.18 23.53 -9.28
CA LYS A 240 -4.03 22.94 -10.61
C LYS A 240 -5.26 22.17 -11.10
N LEU A 241 -6.00 21.53 -10.20
CA LEU A 241 -7.22 20.79 -10.55
C LEU A 241 -8.38 21.74 -10.89
N GLU A 242 -8.46 22.87 -10.20
CA GLU A 242 -9.42 23.95 -10.51
C GLU A 242 -9.13 24.54 -11.88
N ASP A 243 -7.88 24.88 -12.18
CA ASP A 243 -7.45 25.42 -13.49
C ASP A 243 -7.71 24.47 -14.66
N LEU A 244 -7.49 23.16 -14.45
CA LEU A 244 -7.64 22.16 -15.50
C LEU A 244 -9.11 21.75 -15.73
N ASN A 245 -10.09 22.32 -14.98
CA ASN A 245 -11.51 21.94 -15.09
C ASN A 245 -11.74 20.42 -15.01
N ILE A 246 -10.91 19.72 -14.18
CA ILE A 246 -10.87 18.26 -14.06
C ILE A 246 -12.12 17.70 -13.32
N ASN A 247 -13.17 18.49 -13.15
CA ASN A 247 -14.52 18.02 -12.82
C ASN A 247 -15.05 16.95 -13.81
N ARG A 248 -14.42 16.78 -14.96
CA ARG A 248 -14.72 15.73 -15.94
C ARG A 248 -14.17 14.35 -15.57
N ILE A 249 -13.20 14.23 -14.65
CA ILE A 249 -12.59 12.92 -14.30
C ILE A 249 -13.51 12.11 -13.37
N ASN A 250 -14.40 12.73 -12.63
CA ASN A 250 -15.26 12.05 -11.64
C ASN A 250 -16.68 11.70 -12.11
N GLY A 251 -17.08 12.02 -13.34
CA GLY A 251 -18.41 11.67 -13.84
C GLY A 251 -19.59 12.15 -12.96
N LYS A 252 -19.37 13.07 -12.03
CA LYS A 252 -20.39 13.71 -11.21
C LYS A 252 -20.25 15.22 -11.33
N ASN A 253 -21.27 15.83 -11.93
CA ASN A 253 -21.52 17.25 -11.78
C ASN A 253 -21.61 17.55 -10.28
N VAL A 254 -20.68 18.31 -9.75
CA VAL A 254 -20.87 18.98 -8.48
C VAL A 254 -21.72 20.20 -8.81
N CYS A 255 -23.02 20.02 -8.91
CA CYS A 255 -24.02 21.05 -8.75
C CYS A 255 -24.87 20.63 -7.56
N ASP A 256 -24.97 21.57 -6.64
CA ASP A 256 -25.79 21.71 -5.43
C ASP A 256 -25.18 21.19 -4.16
#